data_e9367b7a2efee78ee934e3947ed82142
#
_entry.id   e9367b7a2efee78ee934e3947ed82142
#
_cell.length_a   1.000
_cell.length_b   1.000
_cell.length_c   1.000
_cell.angle_alpha   90.00
_cell.angle_beta   90.00
_cell.angle_gamma   90.00
#
_symmetry.space_group_name_H-M   'P 1'
#
loop_
_entity.id
_entity.type
_entity.pdbx_description
1 polymer ?
#
loop_
_entity_poly.entity_id
_entity_poly.type
_entity_poly.pdbx_seq_one_letter_code
_entity_poly.pdbx_strand_id
1 'polypeptide(L)' 'MSGTGMDNQRMDDKLLARMRFSALDSLGRREHSRRELATKLSAKFDLPVHAPEVQACLDQLALDGYQSDE' A
#
# COMPACT_ATOMS: atom_id res chain seq x y z
N MET A 1 7.09 -2.72 26.35
CA MET A 1 6.90 -2.20 26.24
C MET A 1 7.27 -1.16 25.53
N SER A 2 8.18 -0.80 25.63
CA SER A 2 8.58 0.29 24.93
C SER A 2 8.45 0.15 23.50
N GLY A 3 8.44 -0.95 22.99
CA GLY A 3 8.31 -1.14 21.59
C GLY A 3 7.03 -0.58 21.04
N THR A 4 6.06 -0.48 21.89
CA THR A 4 4.80 0.03 21.48
C THR A 4 4.87 1.45 20.99
N GLY A 5 5.59 2.26 21.67
CA GLY A 5 5.71 3.62 21.30
C GLY A 5 6.38 3.77 19.97
N MET A 6 7.34 2.94 19.70
CA MET A 6 8.02 3.04 18.46
C MET A 6 7.14 2.64 17.32
N ASP A 7 6.32 1.70 17.52
CA ASP A 7 5.43 1.29 16.45
C ASP A 7 4.50 2.39 16.05
N ASN A 8 4.10 3.20 16.96
CA ASN A 8 3.20 4.27 16.66
C ASN A 8 3.85 5.39 15.91
N GLN A 9 5.13 5.53 16.06
CA GLN A 9 5.82 6.59 15.43
C GLN A 9 6.09 6.37 14.02
N ARG A 10 6.11 5.18 13.54
CA ARG A 10 6.32 4.98 12.16
C ARG A 10 5.04 4.45 11.60
N MET A 11 4.88 4.43 10.34
CA MET A 11 3.73 3.87 9.74
C MET A 11 3.52 2.50 10.26
N ASP A 12 2.30 2.16 10.44
CA ASP A 12 1.94 0.87 10.95
C ASP A 12 2.41 -0.20 9.98
N ASP A 13 3.40 -0.97 10.37
CA ASP A 13 3.95 -2.01 9.52
C ASP A 13 2.91 -3.06 9.17
N LYS A 14 2.00 -3.32 10.08
CA LYS A 14 0.95 -4.29 9.81
C LYS A 14 0.00 -3.76 8.76
N LEU A 15 -0.31 -2.48 8.83
CA LEU A 15 -1.18 -1.88 7.85
C LEU A 15 -0.55 -1.95 6.48
N LEU A 16 0.73 -1.60 6.40
CA LEU A 16 1.42 -1.65 5.11
C LEU A 16 1.47 -3.06 4.55
N ALA A 17 1.67 -4.03 5.42
CA ALA A 17 1.70 -5.41 4.97
C ALA A 17 0.34 -5.83 4.42
N ARG A 18 -0.72 -5.42 5.06
CA ARG A 18 -2.06 -5.76 4.60
C ARG A 18 -2.36 -5.06 3.28
N MET A 19 -1.95 -3.81 3.16
CA MET A 19 -2.15 -3.07 1.93
C MET A 19 -1.39 -3.73 0.80
N ARG A 20 -0.16 -4.15 1.07
CA ARG A 20 0.64 -4.81 0.08
C ARG A 20 0.02 -6.13 -0.36
N PHE A 21 -0.48 -6.90 0.59
CA PHE A 21 -1.16 -8.14 0.28
C PHE A 21 -2.37 -7.88 -0.61
N SER A 22 -3.15 -6.87 -0.27
CA SER A 22 -4.32 -6.54 -1.03
C SER A 22 -3.96 -6.11 -2.45
N ALA A 23 -2.90 -5.33 -2.57
CA ALA A 23 -2.45 -4.88 -3.88
C ALA A 23 -1.96 -6.04 -4.72
N LEU A 24 -1.19 -6.94 -4.12
CA LEU A 24 -0.68 -8.08 -4.85
C LEU A 24 -1.81 -9.00 -5.29
N ASP A 25 -2.80 -9.15 -4.46
CA ASP A 25 -3.98 -9.94 -4.82
C ASP A 25 -4.67 -9.34 -6.04
N SER A 26 -4.81 -8.03 -6.08
CA SER A 26 -5.41 -7.37 -7.23
C SER A 26 -4.57 -7.54 -8.47
N LEU A 27 -3.27 -7.38 -8.33
CA LEU A 27 -2.37 -7.54 -9.47
C LEU A 27 -2.36 -8.97 -9.99
N GLY A 28 -2.61 -9.92 -9.12
CA GLY A 28 -2.70 -11.31 -9.54
C GLY A 28 -3.93 -11.60 -10.38
N ARG A 29 -4.93 -10.73 -10.34
CA ARG A 29 -6.14 -10.90 -11.12
C ARG A 29 -6.04 -10.23 -12.48
N ARG A 30 -5.38 -9.08 -12.51
CA ARG A 30 -5.14 -8.39 -13.76
C ARG A 30 -4.16 -7.26 -13.50
N GLU A 31 -3.67 -6.68 -14.54
CA GLU A 31 -2.77 -5.57 -14.40
C GLU A 31 -3.52 -4.33 -13.93
N HIS A 32 -2.87 -3.55 -13.12
CA HIS A 32 -3.41 -2.31 -12.60
C HIS A 32 -2.37 -1.22 -12.74
N SER A 33 -2.81 -0.01 -13.05
CA SER A 33 -1.91 1.11 -13.03
C SER A 33 -1.75 1.56 -11.59
N ARG A 34 -0.78 2.42 -11.36
CA ARG A 34 -0.57 2.97 -10.03
C ARG A 34 -1.82 3.68 -9.53
N ARG A 35 -2.45 4.43 -10.40
CA ARG A 35 -3.65 5.16 -10.05
C ARG A 35 -4.78 4.21 -9.66
N GLU A 36 -4.94 3.14 -10.38
CA GLU A 36 -5.98 2.17 -10.06
C GLU A 36 -5.73 1.53 -8.71
N LEU A 37 -4.51 1.16 -8.44
CA LEU A 37 -4.19 0.56 -7.15
C LEU A 37 -4.38 1.56 -6.03
N ALA A 38 -3.99 2.81 -6.27
CA ALA A 38 -4.18 3.83 -5.25
C ALA A 38 -5.66 3.97 -4.91
N THR A 39 -6.51 4.00 -5.91
CA THR A 39 -7.94 4.11 -5.70
C THR A 39 -8.48 2.91 -4.94
N LYS A 40 -8.05 1.73 -5.31
CA LYS A 40 -8.50 0.52 -4.63
C LYS A 40 -8.06 0.49 -3.18
N LEU A 41 -6.83 0.81 -2.93
CA LEU A 41 -6.32 0.80 -1.56
C LEU A 41 -6.99 1.88 -0.73
N SER A 42 -7.18 3.03 -1.32
CA SER A 42 -7.86 4.13 -0.66
C SER A 42 -9.24 3.71 -0.20
N ALA A 43 -9.99 3.08 -1.06
CA ALA A 43 -11.34 2.65 -0.73
C ALA A 43 -11.33 1.53 0.30
N LYS A 44 -10.45 0.56 0.12
CA LYS A 44 -10.44 -0.60 0.98
C LYS A 44 -10.00 -0.26 2.40
N PHE A 45 -9.05 0.63 2.53
CA PHE A 45 -8.49 0.95 3.85
C PHE A 45 -8.98 2.29 4.39
N ASP A 46 -9.92 2.90 3.68
CA ASP A 46 -10.54 4.15 4.14
C ASP A 46 -9.50 5.25 4.35
N LEU A 47 -8.64 5.40 3.38
CA LEU A 47 -7.61 6.42 3.40
C LEU A 47 -7.71 7.24 2.14
N PRO A 48 -7.23 8.48 2.17
CA PRO A 48 -7.23 9.27 0.93
C PRO A 48 -6.23 8.66 -0.06
N VAL A 49 -6.49 8.89 -1.32
CA VAL A 49 -5.65 8.34 -2.38
C VAL A 49 -4.20 8.75 -2.21
N HIS A 50 -3.98 9.97 -1.77
CA HIS A 50 -2.63 10.48 -1.61
C HIS A 50 -2.08 10.29 -0.21
N ALA A 51 -2.71 9.45 0.61
CA ALA A 51 -2.22 9.19 1.94
C ALA A 51 -0.79 8.64 1.89
N PRO A 52 0.05 9.01 2.82
CA PRO A 52 1.42 8.51 2.80
C PRO A 52 1.49 7.00 2.86
N GLU A 53 0.55 6.37 3.55
CA GLU A 53 0.54 4.91 3.61
C GLU A 53 0.27 4.30 2.25
N VAL A 54 -0.68 4.87 1.51
CA VAL A 54 -1.00 4.38 0.19
C VAL A 54 0.20 4.56 -0.73
N GLN A 55 0.79 5.75 -0.69
CA GLN A 55 1.91 6.04 -1.57
C GLN A 55 3.13 5.18 -1.23
N ALA A 56 3.37 4.94 0.05
CA ALA A 56 4.48 4.11 0.46
C ALA A 56 4.31 2.68 -0.06
N CYS A 57 3.10 2.17 0.02
CA CYS A 57 2.82 0.83 -0.48
C CYS A 57 3.06 0.75 -1.98
N LEU A 58 2.58 1.75 -2.71
CA LEU A 58 2.75 1.76 -4.15
C LEU A 58 4.21 1.90 -4.55
N ASP A 59 4.95 2.73 -3.82
CA ASP A 59 6.37 2.89 -4.10
C ASP A 59 7.11 1.58 -3.91
N GLN A 60 6.77 0.86 -2.86
CA GLN A 60 7.40 -0.42 -2.59
C GLN A 60 7.11 -1.42 -3.69
N LEU A 61 5.87 -1.44 -4.16
CA LEU A 61 5.49 -2.34 -5.24
C LEU A 61 6.20 -1.98 -6.53
N ALA A 62 6.39 -0.71 -6.78
CA ALA A 62 7.09 -0.28 -7.98
C ALA A 62 8.54 -0.71 -7.93
N LEU A 63 9.16 -0.62 -6.77
CA LEU A 63 10.54 -1.06 -6.61
C LEU A 63 10.65 -2.55 -6.83
N ASP A 64 9.63 -3.28 -6.47
CA ASP A 64 9.63 -4.73 -6.64
C ASP A 64 9.20 -5.14 -8.05
N GLY A 65 8.82 -4.19 -8.87
CA GLY A 65 8.46 -4.49 -10.25
C GLY A 65 7.07 -5.04 -10.43
N TYR A 66 6.20 -4.82 -9.49
CA TYR A 66 4.87 -5.40 -9.55
C TYR A 66 3.83 -4.54 -10.23
N GLN A 67 4.10 -3.28 -10.50
CA GLN A 67 3.07 -2.48 -11.12
C GLN A 67 3.62 -1.81 -12.36
N SER A 68 2.73 -1.49 -13.27
CA SER A 68 3.13 -0.86 -14.49
C SER A 68 3.45 0.56 -14.25
N ASP A 69 4.32 1.07 -15.13
CA ASP A 69 4.71 2.39 -15.02
C ASP A 69 3.84 3.19 -15.89
N GLU A 70 2.84 3.77 -15.60
CA GLU A 70 2.04 4.39 -16.50
C GLU A 70 2.03 5.76 -16.42
#